data_af025ae766127635f762de229b1a7e0d
#
_entry.id   af025ae766127635f762de229b1a7e0d
#
_cell.length_a   1.000
_cell.length_b   1.000
_cell.length_c   1.000
_cell.angle_alpha   90.00
_cell.angle_beta   90.00
_cell.angle_gamma   90.00
#
_symmetry.space_group_name_H-M   'P 1'
#
loop_
_entity.id
_entity.type
_entity.pdbx_description
1 polymer ?
#
loop_
_entity_poly.entity_id
_entity_poly.type
_entity_poly.pdbx_seq_one_letter_code
_entity_poly.pdbx_strand_id
1 'polypeptide(L)'
;EVISAKQKMADELDTGFRVLKLDDSNMKDVYYAADEYDQGNLTDMVSNIKEDRTDLDLLYGCLLDWGLPLSLPYQSEQIDGCTVHIYNEGDLIACFYANVPESVVKEIAKRKPLRAVFRDSSFADSPSKINVFEIFKLYMPEDANDISKRVRVI
;
A
#
# COMPACT_ATOMS: atom_id res chain seq x y z
N GLU A 1 -9.25 -38.05 -23.74
CA GLU A 1 -9.91 -36.71 -23.62
C GLU A 1 -10.35 -36.38 -22.21
N VAL A 2 -10.97 -37.32 -21.46
CA VAL A 2 -11.47 -37.10 -20.10
C VAL A 2 -10.32 -36.81 -19.07
N ILE A 3 -9.16 -37.45 -19.28
CA ILE A 3 -7.99 -37.24 -18.41
C ILE A 3 -7.39 -35.83 -18.58
N SER A 4 -7.37 -35.32 -19.80
CA SER A 4 -6.87 -33.97 -20.13
C SER A 4 -7.75 -32.86 -19.54
N ALA A 5 -9.07 -33.07 -19.52
CA ALA A 5 -10.01 -32.11 -18.92
C ALA A 5 -9.88 -32.06 -17.36
N LYS A 6 -9.69 -33.22 -16.74
CA LYS A 6 -9.46 -33.30 -15.30
C LYS A 6 -8.11 -32.66 -14.89
N GLN A 7 -7.08 -32.80 -15.70
CA GLN A 7 -5.77 -32.22 -15.47
C GLN A 7 -5.82 -30.70 -15.62
N LYS A 8 -6.50 -30.19 -16.65
CA LYS A 8 -6.75 -28.74 -16.79
C LYS A 8 -7.56 -28.14 -15.63
N MET A 9 -8.58 -28.84 -15.15
CA MET A 9 -9.34 -28.38 -13.97
C MET A 9 -8.51 -28.38 -12.69
N ALA A 10 -7.55 -29.29 -12.54
CA ALA A 10 -6.66 -29.32 -11.39
C ALA A 10 -5.61 -28.18 -11.44
N ASP A 11 -5.18 -27.78 -12.63
CA ASP A 11 -4.23 -26.67 -12.83
C ASP A 11 -4.91 -25.29 -12.68
N GLU A 12 -6.22 -25.21 -12.82
CA GLU A 12 -7.01 -23.98 -12.61
C GLU A 12 -7.53 -23.83 -11.17
N LEU A 13 -7.41 -24.88 -10.35
CA LEU A 13 -7.85 -24.83 -8.97
C LEU A 13 -6.74 -24.21 -8.10
N ASP A 14 -6.99 -23.03 -7.57
CA ASP A 14 -6.11 -22.45 -6.54
C ASP A 14 -6.17 -23.31 -5.27
N THR A 15 -5.16 -24.16 -5.11
CA THR A 15 -4.97 -25.02 -3.93
C THR A 15 -4.03 -24.38 -2.89
N GLY A 16 -3.61 -23.15 -3.13
CA GLY A 16 -2.76 -22.39 -2.24
C GLY A 16 -3.47 -21.99 -0.94
N PHE A 17 -2.70 -21.85 0.11
CA PHE A 17 -3.17 -21.23 1.36
C PHE A 17 -2.13 -20.27 1.88
N ARG A 18 -2.58 -19.25 2.62
CA ARG A 18 -1.71 -18.29 3.29
C ARG A 18 -1.67 -18.57 4.78
N VAL A 19 -0.49 -18.56 5.34
CA VAL A 19 -0.30 -18.60 6.79
C VAL A 19 0.06 -17.18 7.23
N LEU A 20 -0.82 -16.58 8.02
CA LEU A 20 -0.60 -15.26 8.60
C LEU A 20 -0.29 -15.44 10.07
N LYS A 21 0.69 -14.69 10.54
CA LYS A 21 1.12 -14.68 11.93
C LYS A 21 0.86 -13.29 12.50
N LEU A 22 0.18 -13.24 13.63
CA LEU A 22 0.02 -11.98 14.34
C LEU A 22 1.37 -11.54 14.91
N ASP A 23 1.73 -10.30 14.65
CA ASP A 23 2.94 -9.66 15.13
C ASP A 23 2.62 -8.28 15.70
N ASP A 24 3.61 -7.59 16.22
CA ASP A 24 3.51 -6.22 16.71
C ASP A 24 3.16 -5.23 15.59
N SER A 25 2.77 -4.02 15.96
CA SER A 25 2.51 -2.90 15.04
C SER A 25 3.66 -2.69 14.06
N ASN A 26 3.33 -2.36 12.81
CA ASN A 26 4.31 -1.97 11.79
C ASN A 26 4.95 -0.60 12.07
N MET A 27 4.32 0.20 12.93
CA MET A 27 4.78 1.53 13.28
C MET A 27 5.75 1.50 14.46
N LYS A 28 6.72 2.42 14.46
CA LYS A 28 7.57 2.66 15.64
C LYS A 28 6.72 3.23 16.77
N ASP A 29 6.97 2.79 17.98
CA ASP A 29 6.37 3.40 19.18
C ASP A 29 7.02 4.76 19.41
N VAL A 30 6.22 5.82 19.35
CA VAL A 30 6.68 7.19 19.58
C VAL A 30 6.30 7.57 21.02
N TYR A 31 7.13 7.16 21.97
CA TYR A 31 7.05 7.58 23.36
C TYR A 31 8.30 8.39 23.71
N TYR A 32 8.27 9.69 23.40
CA TYR A 32 9.29 10.60 23.88
C TYR A 32 8.70 11.47 24.98
N ALA A 33 9.33 11.48 26.17
CA ALA A 33 9.10 12.51 27.13
C ALA A 33 9.58 13.86 26.54
N ALA A 34 8.98 14.98 26.96
CA ALA A 34 9.25 16.28 26.35
C ALA A 34 10.73 16.75 26.46
N ASP A 35 11.50 16.13 27.34
CA ASP A 35 12.92 16.36 27.60
C ASP A 35 13.86 15.42 26.79
N GLU A 36 13.32 14.45 26.09
CA GLU A 36 14.08 13.49 25.29
C GLU A 36 14.20 13.89 23.80
N TYR A 37 13.67 15.05 23.43
CA TYR A 37 13.77 15.54 22.04
C TYR A 37 15.18 16.07 21.76
N ASP A 38 15.97 15.27 21.06
CA ASP A 38 17.26 15.68 20.50
C ASP A 38 17.14 15.75 18.96
N GLN A 39 18.03 16.55 18.35
CA GLN A 39 18.06 16.75 16.90
C GLN A 39 18.35 15.44 16.12
N GLY A 40 19.04 14.48 16.74
CA GLY A 40 19.23 13.12 16.24
C GLY A 40 17.92 12.34 16.17
N ASN A 41 17.08 12.45 17.20
CA ASN A 41 15.79 11.76 17.27
C ASN A 41 14.78 12.30 16.24
N LEU A 42 14.89 13.58 15.85
CA LEU A 42 14.07 14.17 14.78
C LEU A 42 14.35 13.53 13.42
N THR A 43 15.58 13.08 13.17
CA THR A 43 15.94 12.38 11.93
C THR A 43 15.39 10.96 11.91
N ASP A 44 15.33 10.28 13.06
CA ASP A 44 14.73 8.95 13.20
C ASP A 44 13.19 8.97 13.11
N MET A 45 12.56 10.11 13.39
CA MET A 45 11.12 10.33 13.20
C MET A 45 10.71 10.47 11.74
N VAL A 46 11.65 10.65 10.81
CA VAL A 46 11.36 10.74 9.36
C VAL A 46 10.80 9.42 8.81
N SER A 47 11.12 8.28 9.45
CA SER A 47 10.49 7.00 9.12
C SER A 47 9.75 6.46 10.35
N ASN A 48 8.44 6.58 10.32
CA ASN A 48 7.54 6.04 11.34
C ASN A 48 7.36 4.52 11.27
N ILE A 49 7.91 3.85 10.27
CA ILE A 49 7.81 2.41 10.04
C ILE A 49 9.05 1.72 10.61
N LYS A 50 8.86 0.56 11.25
CA LYS A 50 9.95 -0.28 11.74
C LYS A 50 10.79 -0.79 10.56
N GLU A 51 12.10 -0.89 10.74
CA GLU A 51 13.07 -1.23 9.68
C GLU A 51 12.97 -2.68 9.20
N ASP A 52 12.47 -3.56 10.06
CA ASP A 52 12.30 -4.98 9.79
C ASP A 52 11.00 -5.31 9.05
N ARG A 53 10.17 -4.32 8.73
CA ARG A 53 8.87 -4.49 8.05
C ARG A 53 9.03 -4.51 6.55
N THR A 54 8.40 -5.51 5.93
CA THR A 54 8.32 -5.65 4.47
C THR A 54 7.10 -4.92 3.90
N ASP A 55 7.09 -4.70 2.59
CA ASP A 55 5.93 -4.13 1.89
C ASP A 55 4.65 -4.96 2.12
N LEU A 56 4.79 -6.29 2.26
CA LEU A 56 3.66 -7.16 2.57
C LEU A 56 3.12 -6.93 3.97
N ASP A 57 3.98 -6.71 4.96
CA ASP A 57 3.54 -6.42 6.33
C ASP A 57 2.74 -5.12 6.35
N LEU A 58 3.19 -4.09 5.60
CA LEU A 58 2.48 -2.83 5.46
C LEU A 58 1.15 -3.01 4.74
N LEU A 59 1.12 -3.78 3.64
CA LEU A 59 -0.09 -4.06 2.89
C LEU A 59 -1.14 -4.75 3.78
N TYR A 60 -0.73 -5.81 4.47
CA TYR A 60 -1.65 -6.55 5.35
C TYR A 60 -2.08 -5.73 6.55
N GLY A 61 -1.23 -4.88 7.10
CA GLY A 61 -1.61 -3.89 8.11
C GLY A 61 -2.72 -2.96 7.61
N CYS A 62 -2.59 -2.43 6.40
CA CYS A 62 -3.63 -1.59 5.78
C CYS A 62 -4.93 -2.35 5.53
N LEU A 63 -4.86 -3.63 5.12
CA LEU A 63 -6.04 -4.46 4.94
C LEU A 63 -6.81 -4.64 6.26
N LEU A 64 -6.10 -4.87 7.36
CA LEU A 64 -6.67 -4.97 8.70
C LEU A 64 -7.33 -3.65 9.14
N ASP A 65 -6.63 -2.53 8.95
CA ASP A 65 -7.13 -1.20 9.31
C ASP A 65 -8.42 -0.82 8.59
N TRP A 66 -8.57 -1.27 7.35
CA TRP A 66 -9.79 -1.05 6.57
C TRP A 66 -10.82 -2.17 6.70
N GLY A 67 -10.53 -3.22 7.47
CA GLY A 67 -11.42 -4.37 7.65
C GLY A 67 -11.65 -5.16 6.37
N LEU A 68 -10.64 -5.22 5.49
CA LEU A 68 -10.71 -6.00 4.25
C LEU A 68 -10.38 -7.47 4.52
N PRO A 69 -11.04 -8.41 3.81
CA PRO A 69 -10.69 -9.83 3.91
C PRO A 69 -9.23 -10.08 3.53
N LEU A 70 -8.53 -10.95 4.26
CA LEU A 70 -7.10 -11.24 4.02
C LEU A 70 -6.86 -12.36 2.99
N SER A 71 -7.92 -13.03 2.55
CA SER A 71 -7.86 -14.22 1.68
C SER A 71 -8.00 -13.91 0.19
N LEU A 72 -8.27 -12.66 -0.19
CA LEU A 72 -8.53 -12.31 -1.59
C LEU A 72 -7.24 -12.31 -2.42
N PRO A 73 -7.35 -12.37 -3.76
CA PRO A 73 -6.20 -12.40 -4.66
C PRO A 73 -5.27 -11.20 -4.46
N TYR A 74 -3.98 -11.46 -4.58
CA TYR A 74 -2.92 -10.47 -4.48
C TYR A 74 -1.92 -10.69 -5.60
N GLN A 75 -1.47 -9.60 -6.20
CA GLN A 75 -0.40 -9.58 -7.18
C GLN A 75 0.45 -8.32 -7.03
N SER A 76 1.67 -8.37 -7.54
CA SER A 76 2.54 -7.21 -7.63
C SER A 76 3.07 -7.05 -9.05
N GLU A 77 3.29 -5.82 -9.44
CA GLU A 77 3.85 -5.47 -10.75
C GLU A 77 4.88 -4.34 -10.61
N GLN A 78 5.66 -4.13 -11.66
CA GLN A 78 6.61 -3.02 -11.73
C GLN A 78 6.07 -1.92 -12.64
N ILE A 79 5.98 -0.71 -12.09
CA ILE A 79 5.64 0.51 -12.85
C ILE A 79 6.77 1.51 -12.65
N ASP A 80 7.43 1.90 -13.74
CA ASP A 80 8.57 2.84 -13.71
C ASP A 80 9.62 2.51 -12.65
N GLY A 81 9.92 1.21 -12.45
CA GLY A 81 10.88 0.71 -11.48
C GLY A 81 10.39 0.64 -10.04
N CYS A 82 9.15 1.05 -9.77
CA CYS A 82 8.52 0.92 -8.45
C CYS A 82 7.66 -0.33 -8.39
N THR A 83 7.74 -1.06 -7.27
CA THR A 83 6.84 -2.18 -7.01
C THR A 83 5.48 -1.64 -6.57
N VAL A 84 4.44 -2.02 -7.28
CA VAL A 84 3.05 -1.69 -6.98
C VAL A 84 2.30 -2.97 -6.62
N HIS A 85 1.66 -2.95 -5.49
CA HIS A 85 0.90 -4.07 -4.95
C HIS A 85 -0.58 -3.87 -5.25
N ILE A 86 -1.21 -4.86 -5.85
CA ILE A 86 -2.62 -4.83 -6.24
C ILE A 86 -3.35 -5.93 -5.47
N TYR A 87 -4.31 -5.55 -4.68
CA TYR A 87 -5.14 -6.46 -3.90
C TYR A 87 -6.56 -6.47 -4.45
N ASN A 88 -7.10 -7.68 -4.69
CA ASN A 88 -8.44 -7.93 -5.18
C ASN A 88 -8.80 -7.04 -6.39
N GLU A 89 -8.03 -7.14 -7.46
CA GLU A 89 -8.26 -6.43 -8.74
C GLU A 89 -8.37 -4.88 -8.62
N GLY A 90 -7.94 -4.30 -7.50
CA GLY A 90 -7.94 -2.85 -7.29
C GLY A 90 -8.78 -2.38 -6.11
N ASP A 91 -9.27 -3.26 -5.24
CA ASP A 91 -9.86 -2.86 -3.95
C ASP A 91 -8.85 -2.06 -3.11
N LEU A 92 -7.57 -2.45 -3.19
CA LEU A 92 -6.46 -1.71 -2.64
C LEU A 92 -5.27 -1.77 -3.59
N ILE A 93 -4.73 -0.61 -3.94
CA ILE A 93 -3.44 -0.50 -4.63
C ILE A 93 -2.47 0.23 -3.72
N ALA A 94 -1.30 -0.37 -3.49
CA ALA A 94 -0.28 0.17 -2.59
C ALA A 94 1.07 0.30 -3.29
N CYS A 95 1.79 1.38 -3.00
CA CYS A 95 3.18 1.59 -3.42
C CYS A 95 3.98 2.13 -2.23
N PHE A 96 4.89 1.30 -1.71
CA PHE A 96 5.73 1.65 -0.56
C PHE A 96 7.16 2.02 -0.94
N TYR A 97 7.40 2.22 -2.23
CA TYR A 97 8.71 2.62 -2.74
C TYR A 97 9.08 4.03 -2.27
N ALA A 98 10.36 4.25 -1.99
CA ALA A 98 10.86 5.58 -1.63
C ALA A 98 10.96 6.48 -2.88
N ASN A 99 10.58 7.75 -2.75
CA ASN A 99 10.62 8.73 -3.86
C ASN A 99 9.83 8.25 -5.11
N VAL A 100 8.56 7.96 -4.93
CA VAL A 100 7.67 7.51 -6.02
C VAL A 100 7.54 8.61 -7.08
N PRO A 101 7.84 8.32 -8.36
CA PRO A 101 7.62 9.27 -9.44
C PRO A 101 6.13 9.60 -9.63
N GLU A 102 5.86 10.83 -10.05
CA GLU A 102 4.48 11.27 -10.34
C GLU A 102 3.79 10.41 -11.41
N SER A 103 4.56 9.85 -12.36
CA SER A 103 4.05 8.93 -13.38
C SER A 103 3.41 7.69 -12.77
N VAL A 104 4.01 7.11 -11.72
CA VAL A 104 3.47 5.95 -10.98
C VAL A 104 2.17 6.33 -10.28
N VAL A 105 2.14 7.49 -9.61
CA VAL A 105 0.92 7.99 -8.95
C VAL A 105 -0.21 8.17 -9.96
N LYS A 106 0.08 8.77 -11.12
CA LYS A 106 -0.89 8.94 -12.21
C LYS A 106 -1.39 7.60 -12.75
N GLU A 107 -0.49 6.63 -12.91
CA GLU A 107 -0.87 5.31 -13.41
C GLU A 107 -1.78 4.56 -12.42
N ILE A 108 -1.49 4.66 -11.13
CA ILE A 108 -2.36 4.12 -10.07
C ILE A 108 -3.72 4.84 -10.09
N ALA A 109 -3.74 6.18 -10.17
CA ALA A 109 -4.97 6.96 -10.18
C ALA A 109 -5.87 6.68 -11.40
N LYS A 110 -5.27 6.42 -12.58
CA LYS A 110 -6.01 6.01 -13.80
C LYS A 110 -6.79 4.72 -13.61
N ARG A 111 -6.29 3.80 -12.79
CA ARG A 111 -6.96 2.53 -12.48
C ARG A 111 -8.16 2.69 -11.57
N LYS A 112 -8.37 3.88 -11.01
CA LYS A 112 -9.49 4.23 -10.13
C LYS A 112 -9.69 3.21 -9.00
N PRO A 113 -8.65 2.91 -8.19
CA PRO A 113 -8.77 1.95 -7.13
C PRO A 113 -9.79 2.40 -6.08
N LEU A 114 -10.42 1.46 -5.39
CA LEU A 114 -11.28 1.81 -4.26
C LEU A 114 -10.47 2.43 -3.11
N ARG A 115 -9.21 2.01 -2.96
CA ARG A 115 -8.28 2.55 -1.97
C ARG A 115 -6.86 2.58 -2.54
N ALA A 116 -6.10 3.61 -2.18
CA ALA A 116 -4.68 3.69 -2.51
C ALA A 116 -3.86 4.03 -1.27
N VAL A 117 -2.70 3.40 -1.13
CA VAL A 117 -1.78 3.63 -0.01
C VAL A 117 -0.38 3.92 -0.52
N PHE A 118 0.20 4.94 0.06
CA PHE A 118 1.61 5.29 -0.12
C PHE A 118 2.30 5.39 1.23
N ARG A 119 3.61 5.24 1.24
CA ARG A 119 4.42 5.48 2.42
C ARG A 119 4.79 6.96 2.52
N ASP A 120 4.94 7.51 3.72
CA ASP A 120 5.35 8.89 3.91
C ASP A 120 6.68 9.20 3.20
N SER A 121 7.66 8.32 3.35
CA SER A 121 8.94 8.39 2.64
C SER A 121 8.85 8.19 1.11
N SER A 122 7.65 7.87 0.56
CA SER A 122 7.43 7.87 -0.89
C SER A 122 7.50 9.26 -1.50
N PHE A 123 7.45 10.31 -0.69
CA PHE A 123 7.41 11.68 -1.16
C PHE A 123 8.56 12.48 -0.55
N ALA A 124 9.23 13.27 -1.39
CA ALA A 124 10.38 14.07 -0.98
C ALA A 124 9.98 15.25 -0.06
N ASP A 125 8.75 15.74 -0.20
CA ASP A 125 8.27 16.93 0.51
C ASP A 125 6.72 16.95 0.66
N SER A 126 6.23 17.86 1.48
CA SER A 126 4.80 18.05 1.71
C SER A 126 4.01 18.48 0.45
N PRO A 127 4.52 19.34 -0.43
CA PRO A 127 3.86 19.64 -1.70
C PRO A 127 3.64 18.40 -2.56
N SER A 128 4.60 17.48 -2.65
CA SER A 128 4.46 16.22 -3.39
C SER A 128 3.34 15.35 -2.82
N LYS A 129 3.19 15.29 -1.49
CA LYS A 129 2.07 14.59 -0.83
C LYS A 129 0.71 15.20 -1.18
N ILE A 130 0.61 16.52 -1.16
CA ILE A 130 -0.62 17.24 -1.54
C ILE A 130 -0.96 16.96 -3.00
N ASN A 131 0.04 16.96 -3.88
CA ASN A 131 -0.12 16.70 -5.30
C ASN A 131 -0.72 15.31 -5.58
N VAL A 132 -0.42 14.30 -4.75
CA VAL A 132 -1.04 12.98 -4.88
C VAL A 132 -2.56 13.08 -4.81
N PHE A 133 -3.09 13.77 -3.81
CA PHE A 133 -4.55 13.92 -3.65
C PHE A 133 -5.17 14.68 -4.82
N GLU A 134 -4.49 15.70 -5.34
CA GLU A 134 -4.97 16.46 -6.51
C GLU A 134 -4.95 15.59 -7.78
N ILE A 135 -3.93 14.75 -7.98
CA ILE A 135 -3.90 13.79 -9.07
C ILE A 135 -5.10 12.83 -8.99
N PHE A 136 -5.35 12.25 -7.81
CA PHE A 136 -6.50 11.36 -7.64
C PHE A 136 -7.83 12.06 -7.88
N LYS A 137 -8.01 13.30 -7.42
CA LYS A 137 -9.21 14.11 -7.73
C LYS A 137 -9.40 14.32 -9.22
N LEU A 138 -8.32 14.54 -9.96
CA LEU A 138 -8.38 14.74 -11.41
C LEU A 138 -8.86 13.49 -12.15
N TYR A 139 -8.40 12.29 -11.73
CA TYR A 139 -8.79 11.04 -12.36
C TYR A 139 -10.07 10.41 -11.80
N MET A 140 -10.49 10.85 -10.62
CA MET A 140 -11.69 10.37 -9.91
C MET A 140 -12.57 11.55 -9.46
N PRO A 141 -13.07 12.38 -10.39
CA PRO A 141 -13.81 13.60 -10.06
C PRO A 141 -15.13 13.32 -9.32
N GLU A 142 -15.73 12.15 -9.56
CA GLU A 142 -16.97 11.71 -8.88
C GLU A 142 -16.75 11.51 -7.38
N ASP A 143 -15.53 11.15 -6.99
CA ASP A 143 -15.12 10.87 -5.63
C ASP A 143 -14.29 12.00 -4.98
N ALA A 144 -14.18 13.15 -5.63
CA ALA A 144 -13.28 14.24 -5.23
C ALA A 144 -13.41 14.66 -3.76
N ASN A 145 -14.63 14.61 -3.21
CA ASN A 145 -14.91 14.94 -1.81
C ASN A 145 -14.49 13.83 -0.83
N ASP A 146 -14.35 12.60 -1.31
CA ASP A 146 -14.03 11.42 -0.50
C ASP A 146 -12.62 10.88 -0.74
N ILE A 147 -11.82 11.55 -1.58
CA ILE A 147 -10.45 11.11 -1.91
C ILE A 147 -9.60 10.92 -0.65
N SER A 148 -9.72 11.78 0.35
CA SER A 148 -8.99 11.65 1.61
C SER A 148 -9.36 10.39 2.43
N LYS A 149 -10.50 9.78 2.16
CA LYS A 149 -10.90 8.50 2.76
C LYS A 149 -10.36 7.30 1.97
N ARG A 150 -10.11 7.50 0.68
CA ARG A 150 -9.63 6.45 -0.23
C ARG A 150 -8.12 6.42 -0.37
N VAL A 151 -7.46 7.57 -0.30
CA VAL A 151 -6.00 7.69 -0.41
C VAL A 151 -5.41 7.95 0.97
N ARG A 152 -4.46 7.11 1.37
CA ARG A 152 -3.70 7.27 2.62
C ARG A 152 -2.21 7.35 2.35
N VAL A 153 -1.55 8.12 3.19
CA VAL A 153 -0.10 8.14 3.35
C VAL A 153 0.19 7.67 4.77
N ILE A 154 0.98 6.60 4.92
CA ILE A 154 1.31 5.94 6.20
C ILE A 154 2.78 6.14 6.54
#